data_cb00c3857db0906e06f872160f4e5128
#
_entry.id   cb00c3857db0906e06f872160f4e5128
#
_cell.length_a   1.000
_cell.length_b   1.000
_cell.length_c   1.000
_cell.angle_alpha   90.00
_cell.angle_beta   90.00
_cell.angle_gamma   90.00
#
_symmetry.space_group_name_H-M   'P 1'
#
loop_
_entity.id
_entity.type
_entity.pdbx_description
1 polymer ?
#
loop_
_entity_poly.entity_id
_entity_poly.type
_entity_poly.pdbx_seq_one_letter_code
_entity_poly.pdbx_strand_id
1 'polypeptide(L)'
;YVGPEQEYFLVDREKYLKRPDLMYSGRTLFGAMPPKGQEMDDHYFGAIKPRVKAFMEDINIQLWKLGITAKTEHNEVAPAQHEIAPIFSISNVALDNNLLVMDVLKKTATKHGLVCLLHEKPFDGINGSGKHNNWSLTTDDGINMLDPGKTPHENFQFLLVLGAIMKAVDKHADLLRESASDVGNDHRLGANEAPPAIISMFLGEQLEDVVMQLIDKGDATSSIQKGKLKTGASTLPDLNKDATDRN
;
A
#
# COMPACT_ATOMS: atom_id res chain seq x y z
N TYR A 1 -15.80 -3.27 0.39
CA TYR A 1 -15.19 -1.97 0.02
C TYR A 1 -13.69 -2.15 -0.13
N VAL A 2 -13.11 -1.36 -1.04
CA VAL A 2 -11.66 -1.34 -1.27
C VAL A 2 -11.20 0.11 -1.40
N GLY A 3 -10.08 0.44 -0.75
CA GLY A 3 -9.37 1.70 -0.87
C GLY A 3 -7.96 1.42 -1.39
N PRO A 4 -7.74 1.43 -2.70
CA PRO A 4 -6.44 1.18 -3.28
C PRO A 4 -5.52 2.40 -3.11
N GLU A 5 -4.28 2.15 -2.73
CA GLU A 5 -3.20 3.13 -2.68
C GLU A 5 -2.24 2.80 -3.82
N GLN A 6 -2.15 3.68 -4.80
CA GLN A 6 -1.25 3.47 -5.94
C GLN A 6 0.06 4.19 -5.72
N GLU A 7 1.11 3.43 -5.50
CA GLU A 7 2.47 3.93 -5.51
C GLU A 7 3.03 4.01 -6.93
N TYR A 8 3.91 4.94 -7.15
CA TYR A 8 4.53 5.15 -8.46
C TYR A 8 5.86 5.90 -8.35
N PHE A 9 6.72 5.71 -9.35
CA PHE A 9 7.95 6.50 -9.49
C PHE A 9 7.80 7.54 -10.60
N LEU A 10 8.40 8.70 -10.39
CA LEU A 10 8.52 9.73 -11.42
C LEU A 10 9.98 9.86 -11.86
N VAL A 11 10.22 9.75 -13.15
CA VAL A 11 11.53 9.96 -13.75
C VAL A 11 11.46 11.06 -14.80
N ASP A 12 12.56 11.79 -14.95
CA ASP A 12 12.68 12.81 -15.99
C ASP A 12 12.60 12.15 -17.38
N ARG A 13 11.75 12.69 -18.26
CA ARG A 13 11.49 12.10 -19.58
C ARG A 13 12.73 12.03 -20.46
N GLU A 14 13.61 13.04 -20.40
CA GLU A 14 14.83 13.03 -21.20
C GLU A 14 15.81 11.94 -20.72
N LYS A 15 15.84 11.67 -19.41
CA LYS A 15 16.64 10.59 -18.83
C LYS A 15 16.06 9.23 -19.19
N TYR A 16 14.75 9.08 -19.09
CA TYR A 16 14.03 7.85 -19.46
C TYR A 16 14.29 7.44 -20.90
N LEU A 17 14.24 8.38 -21.85
CA LEU A 17 14.47 8.12 -23.28
C LEU A 17 15.91 7.67 -23.60
N LYS A 18 16.84 7.80 -22.66
CA LYS A 18 18.22 7.30 -22.76
C LYS A 18 18.41 5.91 -22.16
N ARG A 19 17.33 5.31 -21.62
CA ARG A 19 17.36 4.03 -20.91
C ARG A 19 16.44 3.01 -21.58
N PRO A 20 16.97 2.24 -22.56
CA PRO A 20 16.19 1.20 -23.24
C PRO A 20 15.59 0.16 -22.30
N ASP A 21 16.28 -0.18 -21.22
CA ASP A 21 15.77 -1.09 -20.19
C ASP A 21 14.48 -0.57 -19.55
N LEU A 22 14.43 0.69 -19.12
CA LEU A 22 13.20 1.30 -18.59
C LEU A 22 12.10 1.39 -19.66
N MET A 23 12.47 1.70 -20.90
CA MET A 23 11.49 1.86 -21.98
C MET A 23 10.80 0.55 -22.36
N TYR A 24 11.54 -0.55 -22.38
CA TYR A 24 11.03 -1.84 -22.87
C TYR A 24 10.58 -2.79 -21.77
N SER A 25 11.13 -2.68 -20.56
CA SER A 25 10.75 -3.57 -19.46
C SER A 25 10.10 -2.86 -18.25
N GLY A 26 10.05 -1.53 -18.24
CA GLY A 26 9.53 -0.76 -17.11
C GLY A 26 10.47 -0.72 -15.90
N ARG A 27 11.63 -1.39 -15.97
CA ARG A 27 12.61 -1.49 -14.89
C ARG A 27 14.04 -1.38 -15.39
N THR A 28 14.95 -1.00 -14.49
CA THR A 28 16.40 -1.03 -14.81
C THR A 28 16.91 -2.46 -14.77
N LEU A 29 17.76 -2.82 -15.71
CA LEU A 29 18.50 -4.10 -15.71
C LEU A 29 19.85 -3.96 -15.02
N PHE A 30 20.44 -2.77 -15.10
CA PHE A 30 21.72 -2.43 -14.48
C PHE A 30 21.76 -0.92 -14.19
N GLY A 31 22.70 -0.50 -13.36
CA GLY A 31 22.88 0.91 -13.00
C GLY A 31 23.60 1.08 -11.67
N ALA A 32 24.01 2.30 -11.39
CA ALA A 32 24.54 2.66 -10.09
C ALA A 32 23.39 2.91 -9.11
N MET A 33 23.65 2.66 -7.83
CA MET A 33 22.77 3.08 -6.74
C MET A 33 22.62 4.61 -6.74
N PRO A 34 21.47 5.15 -6.31
CA PRO A 34 21.32 6.60 -6.16
C PRO A 34 22.33 7.12 -5.13
N PRO A 35 22.79 8.37 -5.27
CA PRO A 35 23.73 8.98 -4.33
C PRO A 35 23.11 9.15 -2.92
N LYS A 36 21.80 9.19 -2.81
CA LYS A 36 21.01 9.20 -1.60
C LYS A 36 20.00 8.08 -1.68
N GLY A 37 20.01 7.19 -0.71
CA GLY A 37 19.10 6.05 -0.61
C GLY A 37 17.85 6.37 0.23
N GLN A 38 17.52 5.48 1.14
CA GLN A 38 16.34 5.54 2.00
C GLN A 38 16.69 5.79 3.48
N GLU A 39 17.87 6.31 3.73
CA GLU A 39 18.39 6.52 5.07
C GLU A 39 17.45 7.45 5.85
N MET A 40 17.07 7.01 7.04
CA MET A 40 16.21 7.73 7.98
C MET A 40 14.83 8.13 7.41
N ASP A 41 14.39 7.52 6.34
CA ASP A 41 13.11 7.82 5.65
C ASP A 41 12.98 9.31 5.27
N ASP A 42 14.10 9.99 5.03
CA ASP A 42 14.12 11.42 4.84
C ASP A 42 13.45 11.89 3.55
N HIS A 43 13.33 11.03 2.55
CA HIS A 43 12.50 11.33 1.38
C HIS A 43 11.01 11.31 1.74
N TYR A 44 10.56 10.31 2.50
CA TYR A 44 9.17 10.17 2.94
C TYR A 44 8.69 11.40 3.72
N PHE A 45 9.49 11.87 4.67
CA PHE A 45 9.21 13.06 5.47
C PHE A 45 9.63 14.39 4.82
N GLY A 46 10.23 14.33 3.64
CA GLY A 46 10.74 15.49 2.93
C GLY A 46 9.65 16.29 2.21
N ALA A 47 10.01 17.49 1.79
CA ALA A 47 9.14 18.34 1.01
C ALA A 47 8.94 17.80 -0.41
N ILE A 48 7.72 17.89 -0.93
CA ILE A 48 7.41 17.60 -2.32
C ILE A 48 8.05 18.69 -3.19
N LYS A 49 8.84 18.28 -4.18
CA LYS A 49 9.48 19.21 -5.13
C LYS A 49 8.43 19.97 -5.94
N PRO A 50 8.61 21.28 -6.24
CA PRO A 50 7.60 22.07 -6.94
C PRO A 50 7.09 21.46 -8.26
N ARG A 51 7.97 20.88 -9.06
CA ARG A 51 7.61 20.20 -10.32
C ARG A 51 6.70 18.98 -10.08
N VAL A 52 6.98 18.22 -9.03
CA VAL A 52 6.18 17.06 -8.63
C VAL A 52 4.84 17.52 -8.06
N LYS A 53 4.84 18.57 -7.27
CA LYS A 53 3.60 19.14 -6.71
C LYS A 53 2.66 19.61 -7.81
N ALA A 54 3.18 20.34 -8.81
CA ALA A 54 2.39 20.77 -9.97
C ALA A 54 1.79 19.58 -10.76
N PHE A 55 2.54 18.49 -10.90
CA PHE A 55 2.05 17.24 -11.48
C PHE A 55 0.92 16.63 -10.63
N MET A 56 1.07 16.55 -9.32
CA MET A 56 0.06 16.00 -8.40
C MET A 56 -1.25 16.82 -8.43
N GLU A 57 -1.14 18.15 -8.47
CA GLU A 57 -2.28 19.04 -8.58
C GLU A 57 -3.06 18.84 -9.90
N ASP A 58 -2.34 18.70 -11.03
CA ASP A 58 -2.99 18.42 -12.32
C ASP A 58 -3.68 17.06 -12.32
N ILE A 59 -3.05 16.02 -11.73
CA ILE A 59 -3.68 14.70 -11.58
C ILE A 59 -5.00 14.81 -10.81
N ASN A 60 -5.01 15.46 -9.68
CA ASN A 60 -6.22 15.61 -8.86
C ASN A 60 -7.34 16.27 -9.67
N ILE A 61 -7.03 17.33 -10.42
CA ILE A 61 -8.01 18.00 -11.27
C ILE A 61 -8.56 17.07 -12.35
N GLN A 62 -7.68 16.25 -12.98
CA GLN A 62 -8.12 15.31 -14.02
C GLN A 62 -8.99 14.19 -13.41
N LEU A 63 -8.62 13.66 -12.27
CA LEU A 63 -9.38 12.62 -11.59
C LEU A 63 -10.73 13.12 -11.07
N TRP A 64 -10.77 14.31 -10.51
CA TRP A 64 -12.04 14.91 -10.06
C TRP A 64 -13.02 15.14 -11.21
N LYS A 65 -12.54 15.51 -12.40
CA LYS A 65 -13.37 15.60 -13.61
C LYS A 65 -13.96 14.25 -14.03
N LEU A 66 -13.31 13.15 -13.68
CA LEU A 66 -13.78 11.78 -13.90
C LEU A 66 -14.66 11.25 -12.75
N GLY A 67 -14.88 12.04 -11.71
CA GLY A 67 -15.62 11.63 -10.52
C GLY A 67 -14.80 10.78 -9.54
N ILE A 68 -13.50 10.69 -9.72
CA ILE A 68 -12.59 9.93 -8.84
C ILE A 68 -12.04 10.88 -7.79
N THR A 69 -12.40 10.67 -6.54
CA THR A 69 -11.98 11.52 -5.42
C THR A 69 -10.62 11.06 -4.91
N ALA A 70 -9.55 11.47 -5.59
CA ALA A 70 -8.19 11.33 -5.07
C ALA A 70 -7.95 12.37 -3.97
N LYS A 71 -7.27 11.98 -2.90
CA LYS A 71 -7.11 12.81 -1.71
C LYS A 71 -5.68 12.88 -1.19
N THR A 72 -4.90 11.83 -1.39
CA THR A 72 -3.56 11.71 -0.83
C THR A 72 -2.51 12.12 -1.84
N GLU A 73 -1.61 13.01 -1.44
CA GLU A 73 -0.44 13.43 -2.19
C GLU A 73 0.76 13.44 -1.24
N HIS A 74 1.64 12.46 -1.35
CA HIS A 74 2.87 12.45 -0.54
C HIS A 74 4.02 11.72 -1.22
N ASN A 75 5.22 11.90 -0.66
CA ASN A 75 6.38 11.12 -1.02
C ASN A 75 6.33 9.75 -0.35
N GLU A 76 6.84 8.75 -1.05
CA GLU A 76 7.12 7.43 -0.51
C GLU A 76 8.60 7.29 -0.10
N VAL A 77 8.98 6.12 0.43
CA VAL A 77 10.28 5.89 1.05
C VAL A 77 11.43 5.99 0.04
N ALA A 78 11.25 5.48 -1.18
CA ALA A 78 12.31 5.51 -2.18
C ALA A 78 12.46 6.89 -2.85
N PRO A 79 13.65 7.26 -3.28
CA PRO A 79 13.88 8.49 -4.05
C PRO A 79 13.00 8.55 -5.30
N ALA A 80 12.29 9.67 -5.48
CA ALA A 80 11.35 9.91 -6.58
C ALA A 80 10.13 8.96 -6.62
N GLN A 81 9.81 8.35 -5.50
CA GLN A 81 8.59 7.57 -5.30
C GLN A 81 7.53 8.41 -4.62
N HIS A 82 6.28 8.22 -5.03
CA HIS A 82 5.12 8.96 -4.55
C HIS A 82 3.90 8.04 -4.52
N GLU A 83 2.84 8.50 -3.86
CA GLU A 83 1.59 7.75 -3.74
C GLU A 83 0.39 8.63 -4.03
N ILE A 84 -0.65 8.01 -4.56
CA ILE A 84 -2.00 8.57 -4.68
C ILE A 84 -3.03 7.58 -4.14
N ALA A 85 -3.93 8.05 -3.29
CA ALA A 85 -4.98 7.24 -2.69
C ALA A 85 -6.36 7.89 -2.93
N PRO A 86 -7.20 7.31 -3.78
CA PRO A 86 -8.60 7.66 -3.87
C PRO A 86 -9.37 7.27 -2.59
N ILE A 87 -10.49 7.94 -2.34
CA ILE A 87 -11.42 7.50 -1.30
C ILE A 87 -11.94 6.10 -1.67
N PHE A 88 -12.04 5.24 -0.67
CA PHE A 88 -12.54 3.88 -0.84
C PHE A 88 -13.98 3.84 -1.42
N SER A 89 -14.27 2.78 -2.14
CA SER A 89 -15.59 2.52 -2.72
C SER A 89 -15.90 1.01 -2.77
N ILE A 90 -17.06 0.64 -3.28
CA ILE A 90 -17.35 -0.77 -3.54
C ILE A 90 -16.33 -1.35 -4.53
N SER A 91 -15.97 -2.61 -4.36
CA SER A 91 -14.78 -3.21 -4.99
C SER A 91 -14.70 -3.04 -6.50
N ASN A 92 -15.80 -3.26 -7.23
CA ASN A 92 -15.83 -3.10 -8.68
C ASN A 92 -15.55 -1.64 -9.12
N VAL A 93 -16.16 -0.66 -8.45
CA VAL A 93 -15.91 0.77 -8.73
C VAL A 93 -14.48 1.15 -8.36
N ALA A 94 -13.97 0.66 -7.22
CA ALA A 94 -12.58 0.93 -6.82
C ALA A 94 -11.57 0.41 -7.83
N LEU A 95 -11.81 -0.80 -8.39
CA LEU A 95 -10.96 -1.39 -9.42
C LEU A 95 -10.98 -0.58 -10.71
N ASP A 96 -12.16 -0.25 -11.21
CA ASP A 96 -12.30 0.56 -12.43
C ASP A 96 -11.67 1.95 -12.26
N ASN A 97 -11.89 2.59 -11.11
CA ASN A 97 -11.26 3.86 -10.78
C ASN A 97 -9.74 3.74 -10.76
N ASN A 98 -9.17 2.66 -10.21
CA ASN A 98 -7.72 2.48 -10.17
C ASN A 98 -7.11 2.31 -11.57
N LEU A 99 -7.80 1.65 -12.49
CA LEU A 99 -7.36 1.57 -13.89
C LEU A 99 -7.30 2.97 -14.54
N LEU A 100 -8.31 3.80 -14.28
CA LEU A 100 -8.32 5.19 -14.74
C LEU A 100 -7.22 6.02 -14.09
N VAL A 101 -6.98 5.85 -12.78
CA VAL A 101 -5.86 6.50 -12.07
C VAL A 101 -4.53 6.19 -12.74
N MET A 102 -4.26 4.92 -13.02
CA MET A 102 -3.02 4.50 -13.68
C MET A 102 -2.84 5.13 -15.08
N ASP A 103 -3.92 5.25 -15.84
CA ASP A 103 -3.89 5.89 -17.16
C ASP A 103 -3.66 7.41 -17.06
N VAL A 104 -4.36 8.07 -16.14
CA VAL A 104 -4.21 9.52 -15.89
C VAL A 104 -2.80 9.84 -15.40
N LEU A 105 -2.22 9.03 -14.49
CA LEU A 105 -0.85 9.19 -14.01
C LEU A 105 0.14 9.23 -15.19
N LYS A 106 0.09 8.24 -16.09
CA LYS A 106 0.98 8.16 -17.26
C LYS A 106 0.81 9.36 -18.20
N LYS A 107 -0.43 9.69 -18.54
CA LYS A 107 -0.74 10.78 -19.48
C LYS A 107 -0.34 12.14 -18.92
N THR A 108 -0.62 12.39 -17.64
CA THR A 108 -0.30 13.65 -16.99
C THR A 108 1.20 13.81 -16.79
N ALA A 109 1.93 12.74 -16.42
CA ALA A 109 3.38 12.78 -16.29
C ALA A 109 4.04 13.28 -17.58
N THR A 110 3.58 12.82 -18.74
CA THR A 110 4.11 13.25 -20.04
C THR A 110 3.95 14.75 -20.27
N LYS A 111 2.84 15.36 -19.86
CA LYS A 111 2.62 16.82 -19.97
C LYS A 111 3.61 17.62 -19.12
N HIS A 112 4.04 17.07 -17.99
CA HIS A 112 5.01 17.68 -17.09
C HIS A 112 6.49 17.34 -17.42
N GLY A 113 6.74 16.71 -18.58
CA GLY A 113 8.08 16.28 -18.97
C GLY A 113 8.64 15.17 -18.08
N LEU A 114 7.74 14.38 -17.48
CA LEU A 114 8.04 13.25 -16.63
C LEU A 114 7.56 11.95 -17.27
N VAL A 115 7.97 10.83 -16.73
CA VAL A 115 7.42 9.50 -17.00
C VAL A 115 7.04 8.88 -15.66
N CYS A 116 5.82 8.37 -15.57
CA CYS A 116 5.34 7.62 -14.44
C CYS A 116 5.62 6.14 -14.64
N LEU A 117 6.40 5.55 -13.75
CA LEU A 117 6.66 4.11 -13.72
C LEU A 117 5.72 3.46 -12.73
N LEU A 118 4.99 2.46 -13.21
CA LEU A 118 4.03 1.66 -12.43
C LEU A 118 4.47 0.20 -12.27
N HIS A 119 5.69 -0.12 -12.69
CA HIS A 119 6.28 -1.42 -12.42
C HIS A 119 6.50 -1.59 -10.91
N GLU A 120 6.26 -2.77 -10.38
CA GLU A 120 6.31 -3.05 -8.93
C GLU A 120 7.71 -2.80 -8.36
N LYS A 121 8.75 -3.05 -9.14
CA LYS A 121 10.14 -2.87 -8.72
C LYS A 121 10.98 -2.29 -9.86
N PRO A 122 10.83 -1.00 -10.19
CA PRO A 122 11.57 -0.43 -11.31
C PRO A 122 13.07 -0.29 -11.05
N PHE A 123 13.46 -0.21 -9.78
CA PHE A 123 14.86 -0.06 -9.37
C PHE A 123 15.24 -1.11 -8.33
N ASP A 124 16.39 -1.73 -8.52
CA ASP A 124 16.92 -2.70 -7.57
C ASP A 124 17.50 -2.03 -6.31
N GLY A 125 17.45 -2.73 -5.19
CA GLY A 125 18.04 -2.29 -3.93
C GLY A 125 17.34 -1.16 -3.18
N ILE A 126 16.18 -0.67 -3.67
CA ILE A 126 15.33 0.32 -2.99
C ILE A 126 13.89 -0.17 -2.93
N ASN A 127 13.00 0.59 -2.30
CA ASN A 127 11.58 0.28 -2.24
C ASN A 127 10.96 0.02 -3.62
N GLY A 128 9.82 -0.64 -3.64
CA GLY A 128 9.01 -0.86 -4.83
C GLY A 128 7.67 -0.14 -4.75
N SER A 129 6.94 -0.15 -5.86
CA SER A 129 5.60 0.39 -5.95
C SER A 129 4.58 -0.73 -6.08
N GLY A 130 3.67 -0.78 -5.14
CA GLY A 130 2.57 -1.73 -5.15
C GLY A 130 1.22 -1.03 -5.31
N LYS A 131 0.19 -1.81 -5.08
CA LYS A 131 -1.16 -1.35 -4.77
C LYS A 131 -1.49 -1.87 -3.39
N HIS A 132 -1.30 -1.03 -2.41
CA HIS A 132 -1.75 -1.35 -1.07
C HIS A 132 -3.28 -1.25 -1.04
N ASN A 133 -3.95 -2.39 -0.88
CA ASN A 133 -5.40 -2.47 -0.89
C ASN A 133 -5.94 -2.53 0.53
N ASN A 134 -6.39 -1.40 1.05
CA ASN A 134 -7.22 -1.39 2.25
C ASN A 134 -8.60 -1.94 1.88
N TRP A 135 -9.12 -2.88 2.64
CA TRP A 135 -10.42 -3.47 2.32
C TRP A 135 -11.24 -3.81 3.55
N SER A 136 -12.55 -3.89 3.37
CA SER A 136 -13.49 -4.31 4.40
C SER A 136 -14.59 -5.17 3.81
N LEU A 137 -15.17 -6.02 4.65
CA LEU A 137 -16.41 -6.73 4.39
C LEU A 137 -17.54 -5.99 5.09
N THR A 138 -18.51 -5.53 4.32
CA THR A 138 -19.61 -4.73 4.85
C THR A 138 -20.93 -5.34 4.41
N THR A 139 -21.88 -5.48 5.32
CA THR A 139 -23.25 -5.89 5.03
C THR A 139 -23.98 -4.81 4.22
N ASP A 140 -25.13 -5.15 3.66
CA ASP A 140 -25.98 -4.21 2.90
C ASP A 140 -26.57 -3.09 3.75
N ASP A 141 -26.72 -3.29 5.06
CA ASP A 141 -27.11 -2.29 6.06
C ASP A 141 -25.94 -1.46 6.62
N GLY A 142 -24.72 -1.69 6.09
CA GLY A 142 -23.54 -0.85 6.40
C GLY A 142 -22.70 -1.29 7.59
N ILE A 143 -22.92 -2.47 8.14
CA ILE A 143 -22.11 -3.00 9.25
C ILE A 143 -20.77 -3.51 8.71
N ASN A 144 -19.66 -2.94 9.18
CA ASN A 144 -18.33 -3.46 8.88
C ASN A 144 -18.02 -4.69 9.73
N MET A 145 -17.91 -5.84 9.09
CA MET A 145 -17.65 -7.13 9.75
C MET A 145 -16.21 -7.28 10.25
N LEU A 146 -15.31 -6.39 9.82
CA LEU A 146 -13.92 -6.32 10.28
C LEU A 146 -13.67 -5.23 11.32
N ASP A 147 -14.73 -4.62 11.86
CA ASP A 147 -14.61 -3.70 12.98
C ASP A 147 -14.57 -4.51 14.30
N PRO A 148 -13.41 -4.52 15.01
CA PRO A 148 -13.30 -5.23 16.29
C PRO A 148 -14.14 -4.60 17.40
N GLY A 149 -14.53 -3.34 17.26
CA GLY A 149 -15.22 -2.59 18.29
C GLY A 149 -14.31 -2.29 19.51
N LYS A 150 -14.94 -1.91 20.62
CA LYS A 150 -14.23 -1.57 21.87
C LYS A 150 -13.78 -2.79 22.67
N THR A 151 -14.49 -3.90 22.52
CA THR A 151 -14.28 -5.17 23.24
C THR A 151 -14.15 -6.32 22.23
N PRO A 152 -13.00 -6.45 21.51
CA PRO A 152 -12.82 -7.46 20.46
C PRO A 152 -13.09 -8.88 20.92
N HIS A 153 -12.76 -9.21 22.18
CA HIS A 153 -12.94 -10.53 22.78
C HIS A 153 -14.41 -10.91 22.98
N GLU A 154 -15.33 -9.95 23.01
CA GLU A 154 -16.78 -10.18 23.12
C GLU A 154 -17.49 -10.12 21.74
N ASN A 155 -16.80 -9.66 20.70
CA ASN A 155 -17.38 -9.50 19.36
C ASN A 155 -17.29 -10.80 18.57
N PHE A 156 -18.24 -11.69 18.77
CA PHE A 156 -18.28 -13.01 18.15
C PHE A 156 -18.31 -12.96 16.60
N GLN A 157 -19.04 -12.00 16.04
CA GLN A 157 -19.12 -11.83 14.59
C GLN A 157 -17.75 -11.47 14.00
N PHE A 158 -17.07 -10.51 14.62
CA PHE A 158 -15.72 -10.12 14.22
C PHE A 158 -14.74 -11.30 14.31
N LEU A 159 -14.73 -12.01 15.46
CA LEU A 159 -13.81 -13.14 15.68
C LEU A 159 -14.06 -14.28 14.69
N LEU A 160 -15.31 -14.57 14.36
CA LEU A 160 -15.66 -15.58 13.35
C LEU A 160 -15.16 -15.20 11.96
N VAL A 161 -15.37 -13.94 11.55
CA VAL A 161 -14.94 -13.44 10.24
C VAL A 161 -13.41 -13.38 10.18
N LEU A 162 -12.74 -12.91 11.23
CA LEU A 162 -11.28 -12.91 11.34
C LEU A 162 -10.71 -14.33 11.17
N GLY A 163 -11.25 -15.31 11.92
CA GLY A 163 -10.80 -16.70 11.82
C GLY A 163 -11.04 -17.31 10.43
N ALA A 164 -12.14 -16.95 9.77
CA ALA A 164 -12.42 -17.39 8.41
C ALA A 164 -11.41 -16.80 7.41
N ILE A 165 -11.02 -15.52 7.56
CA ILE A 165 -10.02 -14.86 6.73
C ILE A 165 -8.64 -15.48 6.96
N MET A 166 -8.23 -15.66 8.21
CA MET A 166 -6.95 -16.33 8.54
C MET A 166 -6.85 -17.70 7.85
N LYS A 167 -7.90 -18.49 7.97
CA LYS A 167 -7.96 -19.82 7.30
C LYS A 167 -7.92 -19.70 5.78
N ALA A 168 -8.57 -18.70 5.20
CA ALA A 168 -8.58 -18.49 3.75
C ALA A 168 -7.20 -18.05 3.24
N VAL A 169 -6.52 -17.15 3.95
CA VAL A 169 -5.14 -16.71 3.62
C VAL A 169 -4.17 -17.88 3.67
N ASP A 170 -4.21 -18.70 4.71
CA ASP A 170 -3.37 -19.90 4.82
C ASP A 170 -3.65 -20.88 3.68
N LYS A 171 -4.93 -21.19 3.44
CA LYS A 171 -5.35 -22.15 2.41
C LYS A 171 -5.05 -21.72 0.98
N HIS A 172 -5.07 -20.42 0.71
CA HIS A 172 -4.94 -19.84 -0.63
C HIS A 172 -3.73 -18.91 -0.76
N ALA A 173 -2.69 -19.14 0.06
CA ALA A 173 -1.47 -18.34 0.07
C ALA A 173 -0.74 -18.33 -1.28
N ASP A 174 -0.81 -19.43 -2.02
CA ASP A 174 -0.27 -19.57 -3.38
C ASP A 174 -0.93 -18.61 -4.38
N LEU A 175 -2.25 -18.45 -4.33
CA LEU A 175 -2.99 -17.50 -5.17
C LEU A 175 -2.67 -16.04 -4.80
N LEU A 176 -2.54 -15.76 -3.50
CA LEU A 176 -2.12 -14.44 -3.05
C LEU A 176 -0.72 -14.10 -3.55
N ARG A 177 0.19 -15.07 -3.47
CA ARG A 177 1.54 -14.89 -3.96
C ARG A 177 1.59 -14.69 -5.48
N GLU A 178 0.81 -15.43 -6.24
CA GLU A 178 0.69 -15.23 -7.69
C GLU A 178 0.18 -13.84 -8.04
N SER A 179 -0.75 -13.28 -7.25
CA SER A 179 -1.28 -11.94 -7.46
C SER A 179 -0.26 -10.83 -7.14
N ALA A 180 0.75 -11.13 -6.33
CA ALA A 180 1.73 -10.15 -5.86
C ALA A 180 2.93 -9.97 -6.80
N SER A 181 3.23 -10.93 -7.68
CA SER A 181 4.42 -10.85 -8.52
C SER A 181 4.31 -11.58 -9.83
N ASP A 182 4.85 -10.96 -10.87
CA ASP A 182 5.09 -11.60 -12.16
C ASP A 182 6.40 -12.38 -12.19
N VAL A 183 6.50 -13.32 -13.14
CA VAL A 183 7.73 -14.05 -13.42
C VAL A 183 8.89 -13.07 -13.70
N GLY A 184 9.99 -13.26 -13.01
CA GLY A 184 11.18 -12.42 -13.12
C GLY A 184 11.27 -11.28 -12.10
N ASN A 185 10.27 -11.09 -11.26
CA ASN A 185 10.30 -10.13 -10.15
C ASN A 185 10.68 -10.74 -8.81
N ASP A 186 10.71 -12.05 -8.69
CA ASP A 186 10.91 -12.76 -7.41
C ASP A 186 12.13 -12.26 -6.61
N HIS A 187 13.25 -12.00 -7.29
CA HIS A 187 14.48 -11.52 -6.65
C HIS A 187 14.40 -10.07 -6.17
N ARG A 188 13.36 -9.34 -6.53
CA ARG A 188 13.14 -7.94 -6.16
C ARG A 188 12.03 -7.75 -5.12
N LEU A 189 11.39 -8.83 -4.72
CA LEU A 189 10.31 -8.80 -3.73
C LEU A 189 10.84 -8.64 -2.30
N GLY A 190 9.96 -8.21 -1.40
CA GLY A 190 10.17 -8.26 0.04
C GLY A 190 11.05 -7.15 0.62
N ALA A 191 11.35 -6.07 -0.12
CA ALA A 191 12.05 -4.90 0.40
C ALA A 191 11.07 -3.75 0.63
N ASN A 192 10.95 -3.32 1.89
CA ASN A 192 10.03 -2.25 2.31
C ASN A 192 8.59 -2.51 1.83
N GLU A 193 8.02 -1.60 1.02
CA GLU A 193 6.64 -1.69 0.52
C GLU A 193 6.52 -2.38 -0.85
N ALA A 194 7.57 -2.99 -1.34
CA ALA A 194 7.48 -3.85 -2.52
C ALA A 194 6.55 -5.05 -2.22
N PRO A 195 5.93 -5.67 -3.24
CA PRO A 195 5.14 -6.86 -3.02
C PRO A 195 5.88 -7.90 -2.18
N PRO A 196 5.26 -8.50 -1.17
CA PRO A 196 5.95 -9.34 -0.21
C PRO A 196 6.43 -10.65 -0.82
N ALA A 197 7.59 -11.11 -0.38
CA ALA A 197 8.10 -12.45 -0.73
C ALA A 197 7.39 -13.55 0.07
N ILE A 198 6.86 -13.23 1.23
CA ILE A 198 6.20 -14.14 2.17
C ILE A 198 4.78 -13.63 2.42
N ILE A 199 3.80 -14.51 2.30
CA ILE A 199 2.42 -14.20 2.70
C ILE A 199 2.28 -14.47 4.19
N SER A 200 1.92 -13.44 4.94
CA SER A 200 1.70 -13.51 6.39
C SER A 200 0.51 -12.63 6.79
N MET A 201 0.03 -12.83 8.00
CA MET A 201 -1.00 -11.98 8.61
C MET A 201 -0.46 -11.37 9.89
N PHE A 202 -0.60 -10.06 10.02
CA PHE A 202 -0.27 -9.31 11.22
C PHE A 202 -1.56 -8.81 11.87
N LEU A 203 -1.82 -9.20 13.11
CA LEU A 203 -3.02 -8.86 13.84
C LEU A 203 -2.82 -7.68 14.81
N GLY A 204 -1.58 -7.39 15.17
CA GLY A 204 -1.23 -6.50 16.28
C GLY A 204 -1.43 -7.15 17.64
N GLU A 205 -0.73 -6.62 18.64
CA GLU A 205 -0.65 -7.20 20.00
C GLU A 205 -2.02 -7.47 20.63
N GLN A 206 -2.99 -6.57 20.44
CA GLN A 206 -4.31 -6.72 21.05
C GLN A 206 -5.09 -7.91 20.49
N LEU A 207 -5.15 -8.05 19.18
CA LEU A 207 -5.89 -9.15 18.54
C LEU A 207 -5.14 -10.47 18.64
N GLU A 208 -3.82 -10.43 18.62
CA GLU A 208 -2.99 -11.60 18.85
C GLU A 208 -3.22 -12.18 20.26
N ASP A 209 -3.26 -11.34 21.30
CA ASP A 209 -3.60 -11.75 22.65
C ASP A 209 -4.97 -12.43 22.72
N VAL A 210 -6.00 -11.86 22.08
CA VAL A 210 -7.35 -12.44 22.03
C VAL A 210 -7.33 -13.81 21.33
N VAL A 211 -6.65 -13.92 20.20
CA VAL A 211 -6.54 -15.18 19.44
C VAL A 211 -5.79 -16.25 20.27
N MET A 212 -4.70 -15.87 20.94
CA MET A 212 -3.95 -16.80 21.79
C MET A 212 -4.78 -17.29 23.00
N GLN A 213 -5.57 -16.42 23.62
CA GLN A 213 -6.50 -16.83 24.66
C GLN A 213 -7.52 -17.85 24.15
N LEU A 214 -8.06 -17.65 22.94
CA LEU A 214 -9.00 -18.60 22.33
C LEU A 214 -8.35 -19.96 22.05
N ILE A 215 -7.10 -19.96 21.57
CA ILE A 215 -6.34 -21.20 21.30
C ILE A 215 -6.03 -21.96 22.59
N ASP A 216 -5.54 -21.26 23.61
CA ASP A 216 -5.03 -21.89 24.82
C ASP A 216 -6.13 -22.30 25.80
N LYS A 217 -7.21 -21.53 25.88
CA LYS A 217 -8.25 -21.68 26.89
C LYS A 217 -9.64 -21.99 26.32
N GLY A 218 -9.81 -21.87 25.01
CA GLY A 218 -11.11 -21.97 24.35
C GLY A 218 -12.06 -20.78 24.62
N ASP A 219 -11.58 -19.76 25.31
CA ASP A 219 -12.33 -18.55 25.63
C ASP A 219 -11.39 -17.35 25.75
N ALA A 220 -11.87 -16.18 25.39
CA ALA A 220 -11.12 -14.92 25.55
C ALA A 220 -11.91 -13.98 26.46
N THR A 221 -11.39 -13.73 27.65
CA THR A 221 -12.09 -12.98 28.70
C THR A 221 -11.64 -11.52 28.84
N SER A 222 -10.60 -11.13 28.10
CA SER A 222 -10.03 -9.78 28.12
C SER A 222 -9.30 -9.48 26.83
N SER A 223 -9.02 -8.21 26.58
CA SER A 223 -8.08 -7.78 25.55
C SER A 223 -7.14 -6.73 26.13
N ILE A 224 -5.88 -6.75 25.72
CA ILE A 224 -4.91 -5.71 26.07
C ILE A 224 -5.42 -4.38 25.53
N GLN A 225 -5.70 -3.42 26.41
CA GLN A 225 -6.00 -2.07 25.96
C GLN A 225 -4.68 -1.38 25.63
N LYS A 226 -4.50 -0.92 24.40
CA LYS A 226 -3.40 -0.02 24.07
C LYS A 226 -3.48 1.19 25.00
N GLY A 227 -2.53 1.29 25.93
CA GLY A 227 -2.39 2.48 26.75
C GLY A 227 -2.25 3.67 25.81
N LYS A 228 -3.10 4.68 25.96
CA LYS A 228 -2.86 5.98 25.31
C LYS A 228 -1.46 6.41 25.71
N LEU A 229 -0.55 6.48 24.75
CA LEU A 229 0.75 7.11 24.95
C LEU A 229 0.48 8.50 25.50
N LYS A 230 0.94 8.75 26.75
CA LYS A 230 0.73 10.01 27.48
C LYS A 230 1.52 11.18 26.90
N THR A 231 1.97 11.09 25.68
CA THR A 231 2.84 12.05 25.02
C THR A 231 2.07 13.02 24.16
N GLY A 232 0.91 13.46 24.35
CA GLY A 232 0.25 14.57 23.65
C GLY A 232 0.48 14.73 22.14
N ALA A 233 1.36 13.94 21.57
CA ALA A 233 1.55 13.78 20.14
C ALA A 233 0.49 12.81 19.64
N SER A 234 -0.24 13.17 18.58
CA SER A 234 -0.99 12.20 17.79
C SER A 234 -0.05 11.01 17.56
N THR A 235 -0.44 9.84 18.04
CA THR A 235 0.26 8.63 17.67
C THR A 235 0.26 8.59 16.15
N LEU A 236 1.41 8.87 15.55
CA LEU A 236 1.65 8.36 14.22
C LEU A 236 1.29 6.89 14.28
N PRO A 237 0.45 6.35 13.36
CA PRO A 237 0.27 4.93 13.28
C PRO A 237 1.67 4.32 13.30
N ASP A 238 1.88 3.27 14.09
CA ASP A 238 3.14 2.56 14.07
C ASP A 238 3.44 2.30 12.61
N LEU A 239 4.41 3.05 12.08
CA LEU A 239 4.88 2.85 10.72
C LEU A 239 5.41 1.43 10.74
N ASN A 240 4.65 0.53 10.16
CA ASN A 240 5.06 -0.85 10.05
C ASN A 240 6.39 -0.86 9.34
N LYS A 241 7.44 -1.15 10.09
CA LYS A 241 8.81 -1.16 9.57
C LYS A 241 9.11 -2.42 8.79
N ASP A 242 8.19 -3.36 8.80
CA ASP A 242 8.31 -4.64 8.10
C ASP A 242 7.38 -4.65 6.88
N ALA A 243 7.95 -4.95 5.72
CA ALA A 243 7.22 -5.09 4.45
C ALA A 243 6.15 -6.20 4.49
N THR A 244 6.20 -7.09 5.47
CA THR A 244 5.19 -8.13 5.68
C THR A 244 3.92 -7.61 6.36
N ASP A 245 3.96 -6.43 6.95
CA ASP A 245 2.86 -5.86 7.72
C ASP A 245 1.78 -5.15 6.87
N ARG A 246 1.99 -5.06 5.56
CA ARG A 246 1.13 -4.30 4.64
C ARG A 246 0.35 -5.17 3.65
N ASN A 247 0.05 -6.38 4.01
CA ASN A 247 -0.77 -7.29 3.19
C ASN A 247 -2.22 -7.32 3.63
#